data_00d73d9f4c406a7c7e40a866015fbf18
#
_entry.id   00d73d9f4c406a7c7e40a866015fbf18
#
_cell.length_a   1.000
_cell.length_b   1.000
_cell.length_c   1.000
_cell.angle_alpha   90.00
_cell.angle_beta   90.00
_cell.angle_gamma   90.00
#
_symmetry.space_group_name_H-M   'P 1'
#
loop_
_entity.id
_entity.type
_entity.pdbx_description
1 polymer ?
#
loop_
_entity_poly.entity_id
_entity_poly.type
_entity_poly.pdbx_seq_one_letter_code
_entity_poly.pdbx_strand_id
1 'polypeptide(L)'
;MFDSLRELWLRGIAFNPAAPSDVLVRLLDRAAGETGPLMCGGRDLPDAVLDAALRNPAEVIRRALARNQYVDPARLAPLATDPSGLVRASLAGGPRHYLRFVRPLPDDILVTLLTAQDGGEDGKVTEREIVGELESSRQIPLSFFRRMADHEHPELRIRATWRWESLLLAQRAGLLDDPDPAVREAAQDRNWVLDPERVEARLPSFGSRNRFAFDTCALSPALVEQCFADGTVHPLARNQHTPAYAVARLARHHAAEVRVLAATRPDLGPDLAAELTTDPDDDVRRHARLHPFSRTWTEYETIHRIIDHGPDCTCPITEPFTGSNLEPAVGPSPDWFAACAVSEEPILRRIAASWPGLSAELVKTLAQDDDEEVRIRLACHHPLAPPHVLLDVFVTRPDHRPHLLTLPAFPRTGRAHLIGHADPEVRALAAEDPALPDPPVEDLDDAVRQAAAANPSLAPGALEALLTDPRTAEGAAANPALPVQRMHALLDRCLNGTATPSGAVQR
;
A
#
# COMPACT_ATOMS: atom_id res chain seq x y z
N MET A 1 10.01 35.01 -17.50
CA MET A 1 9.33 34.25 -18.59
C MET A 1 10.20 33.09 -19.07
N PHE A 2 11.49 33.25 -19.40
CA PHE A 2 12.33 32.13 -19.89
C PHE A 2 12.57 31.08 -18.82
N ASP A 3 12.84 31.46 -17.56
CA ASP A 3 13.06 30.51 -16.46
C ASP A 3 11.81 29.68 -16.13
N SER A 4 10.62 30.28 -16.23
CA SER A 4 9.37 29.55 -16.02
C SER A 4 9.07 28.55 -17.14
N LEU A 5 9.32 28.89 -18.41
CA LEU A 5 9.16 27.96 -19.53
C LEU A 5 10.21 26.85 -19.51
N ARG A 6 11.45 27.15 -19.06
CA ARG A 6 12.51 26.16 -18.92
C ARG A 6 12.10 25.00 -18.01
N GLU A 7 11.58 25.32 -16.85
CA GLU A 7 11.13 24.30 -15.89
C GLU A 7 9.96 23.48 -16.45
N LEU A 8 8.97 24.13 -17.09
CA LEU A 8 7.84 23.45 -17.70
C LEU A 8 8.27 22.48 -18.81
N TRP A 9 9.21 22.89 -19.68
CA TRP A 9 9.72 21.99 -20.73
C TRP A 9 10.46 20.78 -20.14
N LEU A 10 11.32 21.01 -19.13
CA LEU A 10 12.06 19.93 -18.49
C LEU A 10 11.10 18.91 -17.86
N ARG A 11 10.08 19.40 -17.13
CA ARG A 11 9.06 18.55 -16.51
C ARG A 11 8.23 17.81 -17.55
N GLY A 12 7.76 18.48 -18.59
CA GLY A 12 7.02 17.86 -19.66
C GLY A 12 7.84 16.76 -20.37
N ILE A 13 9.10 17.01 -20.74
CA ILE A 13 9.97 16.00 -21.34
C ILE A 13 10.19 14.81 -20.39
N ALA A 14 10.35 15.07 -19.09
CA ALA A 14 10.53 14.02 -18.10
C ALA A 14 9.36 13.00 -18.07
N PHE A 15 8.15 13.46 -18.36
CA PHE A 15 6.94 12.62 -18.38
C PHE A 15 6.44 12.28 -19.81
N ASN A 16 7.15 12.70 -20.85
CA ASN A 16 6.81 12.34 -22.21
C ASN A 16 7.00 10.82 -22.44
N PRO A 17 5.93 10.07 -22.77
CA PRO A 17 6.03 8.62 -22.91
C PRO A 17 6.85 8.19 -24.14
N ALA A 18 7.04 9.06 -25.12
CA ALA A 18 7.84 8.83 -26.32
C ALA A 18 9.30 9.31 -26.16
N ALA A 19 9.67 9.91 -25.03
CA ALA A 19 11.05 10.36 -24.81
C ALA A 19 12.01 9.17 -24.74
N PRO A 20 13.02 9.08 -25.63
CA PRO A 20 13.98 7.99 -25.61
C PRO A 20 14.96 8.10 -24.45
N SER A 21 15.64 7.00 -24.14
CA SER A 21 16.56 6.90 -22.99
C SER A 21 17.67 7.96 -22.98
N ASP A 22 18.21 8.31 -24.13
CA ASP A 22 19.29 9.31 -24.23
C ASP A 22 18.80 10.72 -23.89
N VAL A 23 17.54 11.06 -24.21
CA VAL A 23 16.86 12.30 -23.77
C VAL A 23 16.68 12.28 -22.25
N LEU A 24 16.14 11.19 -21.70
CA LEU A 24 15.83 11.08 -20.27
C LEU A 24 17.10 11.05 -19.40
N VAL A 25 18.17 10.41 -19.85
CA VAL A 25 19.46 10.40 -19.12
C VAL A 25 20.03 11.82 -18.95
N ARG A 26 19.81 12.72 -19.90
CA ARG A 26 20.22 14.12 -19.78
C ARG A 26 19.53 14.87 -18.66
N LEU A 27 18.32 14.44 -18.27
CA LEU A 27 17.58 15.02 -17.14
C LEU A 27 18.15 14.61 -15.77
N LEU A 28 19.06 13.65 -15.72
CA LEU A 28 19.80 13.29 -14.50
C LEU A 28 20.95 14.27 -14.19
N ASP A 29 21.24 15.18 -15.11
CA ASP A 29 22.23 16.24 -14.89
C ASP A 29 21.76 17.21 -13.81
N ARG A 30 22.68 17.69 -12.97
CA ARG A 30 22.39 18.66 -11.91
C ARG A 30 21.76 19.96 -12.45
N ALA A 31 22.06 20.33 -13.69
CA ALA A 31 21.48 21.49 -14.34
C ALA A 31 19.95 21.35 -14.58
N ALA A 32 19.41 20.13 -14.58
CA ALA A 32 17.96 19.90 -14.68
C ALA A 32 17.21 20.20 -13.35
N GLY A 33 17.91 20.49 -12.25
CA GLY A 33 17.31 20.83 -10.96
C GLY A 33 16.45 19.71 -10.38
N GLU A 34 15.24 20.07 -9.96
CA GLU A 34 14.29 19.12 -9.35
C GLU A 34 13.66 18.12 -10.36
N THR A 35 13.85 18.35 -11.66
CA THR A 35 13.23 17.48 -12.69
C THR A 35 13.78 16.05 -12.67
N GLY A 36 15.09 15.90 -12.44
CA GLY A 36 15.72 14.59 -12.35
C GLY A 36 15.14 13.72 -11.22
N PRO A 37 15.11 14.21 -9.97
CA PRO A 37 14.44 13.52 -8.87
C PRO A 37 12.97 13.24 -9.15
N LEU A 38 12.21 14.21 -9.67
CA LEU A 38 10.79 14.06 -10.00
C LEU A 38 10.57 12.91 -11.01
N MET A 39 11.37 12.87 -12.07
CA MET A 39 11.35 11.80 -13.07
C MET A 39 11.67 10.43 -12.44
N CYS A 40 12.72 10.38 -11.62
CA CYS A 40 13.17 9.12 -11.01
C CYS A 40 12.17 8.53 -10.02
N GLY A 41 11.35 9.35 -9.38
CA GLY A 41 10.31 8.89 -8.44
C GLY A 41 8.93 8.68 -9.06
N GLY A 42 8.63 9.32 -10.22
CA GLY A 42 7.27 9.54 -10.69
C GLY A 42 6.85 8.76 -11.94
N ARG A 43 7.73 7.96 -12.56
CA ARG A 43 7.38 7.18 -13.75
C ARG A 43 8.13 5.85 -13.83
N ASP A 44 7.64 4.98 -14.73
CA ASP A 44 8.43 3.83 -15.17
C ASP A 44 9.66 4.30 -15.97
N LEU A 45 10.82 3.68 -15.67
CA LEU A 45 12.11 4.07 -16.24
C LEU A 45 12.64 3.00 -17.20
N PRO A 46 13.03 3.38 -18.42
CA PRO A 46 13.78 2.51 -19.29
C PRO A 46 15.09 2.03 -18.62
N ASP A 47 15.56 0.82 -18.94
CA ASP A 47 16.72 0.19 -18.31
C ASP A 47 17.95 1.08 -18.27
N ALA A 48 18.28 1.74 -19.39
CA ALA A 48 19.45 2.62 -19.46
C ALA A 48 19.34 3.85 -18.53
N VAL A 49 18.12 4.37 -18.32
CA VAL A 49 17.85 5.49 -17.40
C VAL A 49 17.94 5.03 -15.95
N LEU A 50 17.35 3.88 -15.63
CA LEU A 50 17.45 3.27 -14.31
C LEU A 50 18.89 3.01 -13.91
N ASP A 51 19.67 2.41 -14.81
CA ASP A 51 21.09 2.13 -14.62
C ASP A 51 21.92 3.40 -14.40
N ALA A 52 21.61 4.47 -15.14
CA ALA A 52 22.25 5.78 -14.96
C ALA A 52 21.85 6.42 -13.63
N ALA A 53 20.58 6.30 -13.21
CA ALA A 53 20.09 6.82 -11.94
C ALA A 53 20.68 6.08 -10.72
N LEU A 54 20.82 4.76 -10.78
CA LEU A 54 21.47 3.94 -9.75
C LEU A 54 22.93 4.36 -9.50
N ARG A 55 23.66 4.73 -10.57
CA ARG A 55 25.07 5.16 -10.51
C ARG A 55 25.23 6.67 -10.37
N ASN A 56 24.14 7.42 -10.28
CA ASN A 56 24.23 8.89 -10.24
C ASN A 56 24.92 9.37 -8.95
N PRO A 57 25.91 10.27 -9.02
CA PRO A 57 26.60 10.78 -7.84
C PRO A 57 25.69 11.58 -6.90
N ALA A 58 24.61 12.19 -7.42
CA ALA A 58 23.68 12.97 -6.62
C ALA A 58 22.79 12.05 -5.77
N GLU A 59 22.92 12.16 -4.44
CA GLU A 59 22.12 11.43 -3.47
C GLU A 59 20.61 11.60 -3.71
N VAL A 60 20.17 12.83 -4.06
CA VAL A 60 18.75 13.16 -4.26
C VAL A 60 18.12 12.34 -5.40
N ILE A 61 18.88 12.02 -6.45
CA ILE A 61 18.44 11.16 -7.56
C ILE A 61 18.21 9.72 -7.05
N ARG A 62 19.21 9.16 -6.35
CA ARG A 62 19.13 7.80 -5.82
C ARG A 62 18.04 7.65 -4.74
N ARG A 63 17.83 8.69 -3.92
CA ARG A 63 16.71 8.74 -2.96
C ARG A 63 15.35 8.76 -3.63
N ALA A 64 15.20 9.54 -4.70
CA ALA A 64 13.95 9.57 -5.46
C ALA A 64 13.68 8.23 -6.14
N LEU A 65 14.72 7.61 -6.73
CA LEU A 65 14.64 6.29 -7.32
C LEU A 65 14.25 5.21 -6.29
N ALA A 66 14.82 5.26 -5.08
CA ALA A 66 14.50 4.33 -4.00
C ALA A 66 13.01 4.33 -3.61
N ARG A 67 12.29 5.40 -3.92
CA ARG A 67 10.84 5.57 -3.66
C ARG A 67 9.97 5.36 -4.90
N ASN A 68 10.55 4.90 -6.01
CA ASN A 68 9.81 4.72 -7.24
C ASN A 68 8.88 3.50 -7.14
N GLN A 69 7.58 3.74 -7.37
CA GLN A 69 6.55 2.71 -7.33
C GLN A 69 6.43 1.89 -8.62
N TYR A 70 6.96 2.39 -9.74
CA TYR A 70 6.84 1.77 -11.06
C TYR A 70 7.96 0.77 -11.34
N VAL A 71 9.13 1.00 -10.77
CA VAL A 71 10.29 0.11 -10.91
C VAL A 71 10.08 -1.17 -10.11
N ASP A 72 10.46 -2.30 -10.69
CA ASP A 72 10.50 -3.58 -9.97
C ASP A 72 11.45 -3.48 -8.76
N PRO A 73 10.96 -3.73 -7.53
CA PRO A 73 11.78 -3.66 -6.32
C PRO A 73 13.09 -4.47 -6.40
N ALA A 74 13.12 -5.60 -7.11
CA ALA A 74 14.33 -6.39 -7.30
C ALA A 74 15.46 -5.62 -8.00
N ARG A 75 15.12 -4.67 -8.86
CA ARG A 75 16.09 -3.83 -9.58
C ARG A 75 16.69 -2.72 -8.71
N LEU A 76 16.11 -2.47 -7.53
CA LEU A 76 16.60 -1.51 -6.56
C LEU A 76 17.63 -2.11 -5.57
N ALA A 77 17.98 -3.39 -5.70
CA ALA A 77 18.93 -4.09 -4.83
C ALA A 77 20.25 -3.33 -4.59
N PRO A 78 20.87 -2.65 -5.57
CA PRO A 78 22.09 -1.87 -5.31
C PRO A 78 21.93 -0.76 -4.28
N LEU A 79 20.70 -0.25 -4.07
CA LEU A 79 20.43 0.81 -3.11
C LEU A 79 20.38 0.31 -1.66
N ALA A 80 20.26 -1.00 -1.43
CA ALA A 80 20.30 -1.58 -0.08
C ALA A 80 21.68 -1.43 0.59
N THR A 81 22.74 -1.32 -0.23
CA THR A 81 24.12 -1.11 0.22
C THR A 81 24.66 0.27 -0.17
N ASP A 82 23.78 1.21 -0.49
CA ASP A 82 24.18 2.58 -0.83
C ASP A 82 24.99 3.22 0.33
N PRO A 83 26.09 3.93 0.05
CA PRO A 83 26.89 4.56 1.10
C PRO A 83 26.09 5.61 1.91
N SER A 84 25.06 6.22 1.32
CA SER A 84 24.19 7.15 2.04
C SER A 84 23.10 6.40 2.83
N GLY A 85 23.09 6.58 4.15
CA GLY A 85 22.01 6.12 5.02
C GLY A 85 20.63 6.67 4.63
N LEU A 86 20.56 7.89 4.09
CA LEU A 86 19.32 8.50 3.60
C LEU A 86 18.76 7.78 2.36
N VAL A 87 19.60 7.22 1.50
CA VAL A 87 19.18 6.41 0.35
C VAL A 87 18.62 5.07 0.87
N ARG A 88 19.33 4.39 1.77
CA ARG A 88 18.88 3.13 2.39
C ARG A 88 17.55 3.33 3.14
N ALA A 89 17.43 4.41 3.94
CA ALA A 89 16.18 4.78 4.60
C ALA A 89 15.05 5.07 3.62
N SER A 90 15.37 5.70 2.47
CA SER A 90 14.38 5.95 1.43
C SER A 90 13.90 4.66 0.77
N LEU A 91 14.77 3.66 0.60
CA LEU A 91 14.42 2.34 0.10
C LEU A 91 13.56 1.59 1.13
N ALA A 92 13.96 1.63 2.41
CA ALA A 92 13.23 1.03 3.51
C ALA A 92 11.83 1.65 3.69
N GLY A 93 11.71 2.97 3.57
CA GLY A 93 10.43 3.67 3.64
C GLY A 93 9.55 3.50 2.40
N GLY A 94 10.13 3.13 1.28
CA GLY A 94 9.45 2.86 0.01
C GLY A 94 8.65 4.02 -0.56
N PRO A 95 7.79 3.73 -1.54
CA PRO A 95 6.84 4.70 -2.08
C PRO A 95 5.89 5.15 -0.98
N ARG A 96 5.84 6.45 -0.69
CA ARG A 96 5.10 6.97 0.49
C ARG A 96 3.59 6.82 0.34
N HIS A 97 3.01 6.45 1.46
CA HIS A 97 1.69 6.46 2.09
C HIS A 97 0.41 6.69 1.29
N TYR A 98 0.40 7.06 0.04
CA TYR A 98 -0.82 7.20 -0.75
C TYR A 98 -1.16 5.91 -1.49
N LEU A 99 -0.21 4.96 -1.49
CA LEU A 99 -0.37 3.72 -2.21
C LEU A 99 -0.91 2.67 -1.26
N ARG A 100 -2.11 2.24 -1.51
CA ARG A 100 -2.73 1.10 -0.83
C ARG A 100 -2.00 -0.21 -1.13
N PHE A 101 -1.13 -0.22 -2.16
CA PHE A 101 -0.34 -1.36 -2.59
C PHE A 101 1.14 -1.01 -2.66
N VAL A 102 1.88 -1.50 -1.71
CA VAL A 102 3.34 -1.50 -1.76
C VAL A 102 3.77 -2.88 -2.24
N ARG A 103 4.56 -2.96 -3.32
CA ARG A 103 5.21 -4.23 -3.68
C ARG A 103 6.27 -4.50 -2.61
N PRO A 104 6.25 -5.68 -1.96
CA PRO A 104 7.25 -6.02 -0.97
C PRO A 104 8.65 -6.00 -1.57
N LEU A 105 9.64 -5.65 -0.76
CA LEU A 105 11.03 -5.81 -1.14
C LEU A 105 11.38 -7.31 -1.20
N PRO A 106 12.23 -7.74 -2.15
CA PRO A 106 12.79 -9.08 -2.18
C PRO A 106 13.55 -9.45 -0.91
N ASP A 107 13.60 -10.73 -0.60
CA ASP A 107 14.19 -11.25 0.65
C ASP A 107 15.66 -10.85 0.83
N ASP A 108 16.46 -10.85 -0.24
CA ASP A 108 17.88 -10.45 -0.21
C ASP A 108 18.06 -8.99 0.17
N ILE A 109 17.20 -8.10 -0.32
CA ILE A 109 17.18 -6.69 0.07
C ILE A 109 16.75 -6.55 1.55
N LEU A 110 15.70 -7.27 1.96
CA LEU A 110 15.21 -7.27 3.34
C LEU A 110 16.29 -7.77 4.30
N VAL A 111 16.96 -8.88 3.98
CA VAL A 111 18.08 -9.40 4.79
C VAL A 111 19.18 -8.36 4.88
N THR A 112 19.59 -7.75 3.76
CA THR A 112 20.66 -6.74 3.75
C THR A 112 20.33 -5.55 4.66
N LEU A 113 19.09 -5.01 4.56
CA LEU A 113 18.68 -3.86 5.36
C LEU A 113 18.49 -4.19 6.84
N LEU A 114 18.03 -5.42 7.19
CA LEU A 114 17.74 -5.84 8.55
C LEU A 114 18.98 -6.34 9.31
N THR A 115 20.06 -6.73 8.61
CA THR A 115 21.30 -7.22 9.20
C THR A 115 22.46 -6.24 9.06
N ALA A 116 22.23 -5.05 8.47
CA ALA A 116 23.24 -4.01 8.39
C ALA A 116 23.68 -3.59 9.80
N GLN A 117 25.00 -3.41 9.99
CA GLN A 117 25.56 -2.95 11.26
C GLN A 117 25.82 -1.43 11.21
N ASP A 118 25.67 -0.76 12.34
CA ASP A 118 25.95 0.67 12.49
C ASP A 118 27.38 0.98 12.01
N GLY A 119 27.48 1.75 10.94
CA GLY A 119 28.78 2.07 10.31
C GLY A 119 28.63 2.97 9.09
N GLY A 120 27.46 3.59 8.90
CA GLY A 120 27.26 4.58 7.82
C GLY A 120 28.20 5.76 7.99
N GLU A 121 29.02 6.04 6.97
CA GLU A 121 30.04 7.10 6.97
C GLU A 121 29.46 8.52 7.16
N ASP A 122 28.16 8.72 6.95
CA ASP A 122 27.54 10.05 6.97
C ASP A 122 26.86 10.42 8.31
N GLY A 123 26.68 9.48 9.25
CA GLY A 123 26.14 9.73 10.59
C GLY A 123 24.75 10.35 10.67
N LYS A 124 24.05 10.48 9.53
CA LYS A 124 22.77 11.19 9.42
C LYS A 124 21.57 10.32 9.74
N VAL A 125 21.69 9.01 9.50
CA VAL A 125 20.62 8.02 9.74
C VAL A 125 21.27 6.77 10.31
N THR A 126 20.74 6.30 11.42
CA THR A 126 21.17 5.06 12.07
C THR A 126 20.50 3.84 11.43
N GLU A 127 21.13 2.66 11.52
CA GLU A 127 20.52 1.40 11.05
C GLU A 127 19.19 1.11 11.77
N ARG A 128 19.07 1.52 13.03
CA ARG A 128 17.81 1.41 13.79
C ARG A 128 16.68 2.25 13.16
N GLU A 129 17.00 3.45 12.66
CA GLU A 129 16.01 4.28 11.97
C GLU A 129 15.61 3.69 10.63
N ILE A 130 16.58 3.10 9.87
CA ILE A 130 16.29 2.40 8.61
C ILE A 130 15.36 1.22 8.86
N VAL A 131 15.61 0.43 9.90
CA VAL A 131 14.74 -0.67 10.30
C VAL A 131 13.36 -0.17 10.71
N GLY A 132 13.27 0.92 11.46
CA GLY A 132 12.00 1.55 11.83
C GLY A 132 11.19 2.02 10.62
N GLU A 133 11.84 2.59 9.60
CA GLU A 133 11.21 2.95 8.33
C GLU A 133 10.69 1.68 7.61
N LEU A 134 11.48 0.61 7.56
CA LEU A 134 11.10 -0.64 6.92
C LEU A 134 9.90 -1.30 7.61
N GLU A 135 9.85 -1.29 8.93
CA GLU A 135 8.73 -1.84 9.71
C GLU A 135 7.44 -1.04 9.53
N SER A 136 7.55 0.29 9.40
CA SER A 136 6.41 1.18 9.21
C SER A 136 5.88 1.20 7.75
N SER A 137 6.73 0.83 6.79
CA SER A 137 6.44 0.94 5.34
C SER A 137 5.65 -0.22 4.75
N ARG A 138 5.44 -1.32 5.52
CA ARG A 138 4.76 -2.54 5.08
C ARG A 138 5.44 -3.29 3.92
N GLN A 139 6.69 -3.03 3.68
CA GLN A 139 7.47 -3.73 2.67
C GLN A 139 7.93 -5.13 3.10
N ILE A 140 7.78 -5.46 4.40
CA ILE A 140 8.08 -6.79 4.94
C ILE A 140 6.79 -7.64 4.88
N PRO A 141 6.68 -8.62 3.98
CA PRO A 141 5.53 -9.51 3.94
C PRO A 141 5.51 -10.46 5.14
N LEU A 142 4.31 -10.89 5.56
CA LEU A 142 4.15 -11.82 6.68
C LEU A 142 4.89 -13.15 6.44
N SER A 143 4.93 -13.62 5.20
CA SER A 143 5.70 -14.79 4.79
C SER A 143 7.20 -14.66 5.10
N PHE A 144 7.76 -13.45 4.98
CA PHE A 144 9.16 -13.21 5.31
C PHE A 144 9.40 -13.28 6.82
N PHE A 145 8.48 -12.79 7.66
CA PHE A 145 8.59 -12.94 9.12
C PHE A 145 8.67 -14.40 9.54
N ARG A 146 7.97 -15.30 8.86
CA ARG A 146 8.07 -16.74 9.12
C ARG A 146 9.40 -17.31 8.66
N ARG A 147 9.89 -16.89 7.48
CA ARG A 147 11.22 -17.30 7.01
C ARG A 147 12.35 -16.79 7.92
N MET A 148 12.16 -15.60 8.53
CA MET A 148 13.12 -15.11 9.53
C MET A 148 13.24 -16.03 10.75
N ALA A 149 12.18 -16.74 11.14
CA ALA A 149 12.22 -17.62 12.30
C ALA A 149 13.21 -18.81 12.15
N ASP A 150 13.44 -19.23 10.91
CA ASP A 150 14.34 -20.36 10.58
C ASP A 150 15.65 -19.87 9.91
N HIS A 151 15.91 -18.55 9.91
CA HIS A 151 17.04 -17.96 9.21
C HIS A 151 18.38 -18.21 9.94
N GLU A 152 19.49 -18.28 9.19
CA GLU A 152 20.83 -18.48 9.74
C GLU A 152 21.30 -17.34 10.66
N HIS A 153 20.90 -16.08 10.39
CA HIS A 153 21.24 -14.91 11.19
C HIS A 153 20.39 -14.83 12.48
N PRO A 154 21.03 -14.86 13.67
CA PRO A 154 20.30 -14.74 14.94
C PRO A 154 19.44 -13.49 15.06
N GLU A 155 19.91 -12.35 14.52
CA GLU A 155 19.16 -11.10 14.55
C GLU A 155 17.82 -11.20 13.83
N LEU A 156 17.75 -11.92 12.70
CA LEU A 156 16.48 -12.14 12.00
C LEU A 156 15.55 -13.05 12.80
N ARG A 157 16.09 -14.08 13.46
CA ARG A 157 15.30 -14.94 14.35
C ARG A 157 14.77 -14.17 15.55
N ILE A 158 15.55 -13.22 16.13
CA ILE A 158 15.08 -12.30 17.18
C ILE A 158 13.92 -11.45 16.64
N ARG A 159 14.06 -10.87 15.44
CA ARG A 159 12.99 -10.06 14.83
C ARG A 159 11.73 -10.87 14.54
N ALA A 160 11.84 -12.13 14.16
CA ALA A 160 10.69 -13.00 13.97
C ALA A 160 9.80 -13.06 15.23
N THR A 161 10.39 -12.97 16.43
CA THR A 161 9.63 -12.97 17.69
C THR A 161 8.69 -11.78 17.84
N TRP A 162 8.88 -10.69 17.08
CA TRP A 162 8.01 -9.51 17.13
C TRP A 162 6.62 -9.76 16.52
N ARG A 163 6.50 -10.82 15.73
CA ARG A 163 5.24 -11.30 15.17
C ARG A 163 4.89 -12.68 15.71
N TRP A 164 5.11 -12.87 17.02
CA TRP A 164 4.96 -14.15 17.71
C TRP A 164 3.67 -14.89 17.36
N GLU A 165 2.55 -14.18 17.33
CA GLU A 165 1.23 -14.72 17.05
C GLU A 165 1.09 -15.26 15.61
N SER A 166 1.89 -14.73 14.69
CA SER A 166 1.90 -15.11 13.27
C SER A 166 2.80 -16.31 12.97
N LEU A 167 3.64 -16.73 13.94
CA LEU A 167 4.54 -17.85 13.77
C LEU A 167 3.80 -19.19 13.98
N LEU A 168 4.22 -20.20 13.22
CA LEU A 168 3.76 -21.56 13.42
C LEU A 168 4.17 -22.08 14.80
N LEU A 169 3.39 -23.00 15.37
CA LEU A 169 3.71 -23.60 16.69
C LEU A 169 5.11 -24.23 16.72
N ALA A 170 5.50 -24.92 15.62
CA ALA A 170 6.84 -25.50 15.49
C ALA A 170 7.95 -24.44 15.51
N GLN A 171 7.74 -23.29 14.86
CA GLN A 171 8.68 -22.17 14.83
C GLN A 171 8.82 -21.52 16.21
N ARG A 172 7.70 -21.30 16.92
CA ARG A 172 7.73 -20.81 18.31
C ARG A 172 8.53 -21.76 19.21
N ALA A 173 8.29 -23.06 19.08
CA ALA A 173 9.04 -24.07 19.85
C ALA A 173 10.55 -24.05 19.50
N GLY A 174 10.88 -23.94 18.20
CA GLY A 174 12.27 -23.83 17.75
C GLY A 174 12.98 -22.60 18.30
N LEU A 175 12.32 -21.44 18.32
CA LEU A 175 12.89 -20.19 18.86
C LEU A 175 13.06 -20.25 20.39
N LEU A 176 12.18 -20.95 21.11
CA LEU A 176 12.32 -21.16 22.55
C LEU A 176 13.48 -22.08 22.90
N ASP A 177 13.89 -22.98 21.99
CA ASP A 177 15.02 -23.90 22.12
C ASP A 177 16.21 -23.52 21.20
N ASP A 178 16.28 -22.28 20.75
CA ASP A 178 17.29 -21.79 19.80
C ASP A 178 18.71 -21.95 20.37
N PRO A 179 19.74 -22.30 19.56
CA PRO A 179 21.12 -22.37 20.01
C PRO A 179 21.66 -21.02 20.50
N ASP A 180 21.17 -19.90 19.95
CA ASP A 180 21.58 -18.56 20.38
C ASP A 180 20.82 -18.11 21.65
N PRO A 181 21.51 -17.71 22.72
CA PRO A 181 20.86 -17.30 23.95
C PRO A 181 20.01 -16.04 23.83
N ALA A 182 20.39 -15.09 22.97
CA ALA A 182 19.63 -13.86 22.76
C ALA A 182 18.31 -14.14 22.04
N VAL A 183 18.30 -15.11 21.11
CA VAL A 183 17.07 -15.57 20.45
C VAL A 183 16.14 -16.22 21.46
N ARG A 184 16.67 -17.13 22.32
CA ARG A 184 15.86 -17.76 23.39
C ARG A 184 15.27 -16.73 24.34
N GLU A 185 16.05 -15.73 24.76
CA GLU A 185 15.58 -14.66 25.64
C GLU A 185 14.46 -13.86 24.97
N ALA A 186 14.63 -13.45 23.71
CA ALA A 186 13.62 -12.74 22.96
C ALA A 186 12.33 -13.57 22.79
N ALA A 187 12.46 -14.88 22.51
CA ALA A 187 11.32 -15.79 22.39
C ALA A 187 10.58 -15.96 23.74
N GLN A 188 11.31 -16.16 24.83
CA GLN A 188 10.74 -16.25 26.18
C GLN A 188 10.03 -14.95 26.58
N ASP A 189 10.59 -13.81 26.17
CA ASP A 189 10.01 -12.50 26.42
C ASP A 189 8.68 -12.30 25.66
N ARG A 190 8.48 -12.97 24.54
CA ARG A 190 7.21 -12.94 23.79
C ARG A 190 6.23 -14.02 24.23
N ASN A 191 6.72 -15.16 24.68
CA ASN A 191 5.89 -16.28 25.11
C ASN A 191 5.06 -16.00 26.39
N TRP A 192 5.39 -14.91 27.14
CA TRP A 192 4.64 -14.51 28.34
C TRP A 192 3.16 -14.24 28.08
N VAL A 193 2.81 -13.86 26.85
CA VAL A 193 1.40 -13.57 26.46
C VAL A 193 0.45 -14.76 26.67
N LEU A 194 1.01 -15.98 26.70
CA LEU A 194 0.29 -17.23 26.94
C LEU A 194 0.29 -17.69 28.40
N ASP A 195 1.00 -16.96 29.28
CA ASP A 195 1.14 -17.26 30.71
C ASP A 195 0.33 -16.27 31.54
N PRO A 196 -0.87 -16.65 32.06
CA PRO A 196 -1.75 -15.75 32.78
C PRO A 196 -1.10 -15.09 34.01
N GLU A 197 -0.20 -15.81 34.73
CA GLU A 197 0.44 -15.25 35.92
C GLU A 197 1.44 -14.14 35.52
N ARG A 198 2.17 -14.33 34.43
CA ARG A 198 3.07 -13.30 33.90
C ARG A 198 2.31 -12.12 33.29
N VAL A 199 1.16 -12.36 32.69
CA VAL A 199 0.27 -11.30 32.20
C VAL A 199 -0.16 -10.43 33.37
N GLU A 200 -0.68 -11.02 34.46
CA GLU A 200 -1.10 -10.30 35.66
C GLU A 200 0.03 -9.48 36.28
N ALA A 201 1.21 -10.08 36.41
CA ALA A 201 2.39 -9.39 36.97
C ALA A 201 2.81 -8.17 36.13
N ARG A 202 2.56 -8.18 34.82
CA ARG A 202 2.92 -7.08 33.90
C ARG A 202 1.83 -6.04 33.71
N LEU A 203 0.57 -6.30 34.05
CA LEU A 203 -0.55 -5.36 33.88
C LEU A 203 -0.24 -3.95 34.45
N PRO A 204 0.33 -3.78 35.65
CA PRO A 204 0.64 -2.46 36.18
C PRO A 204 1.59 -1.63 35.31
N SER A 205 2.46 -2.29 34.51
CA SER A 205 3.43 -1.64 33.64
C SER A 205 2.83 -1.12 32.33
N PHE A 206 1.65 -1.59 31.92
CA PHE A 206 1.01 -1.20 30.68
C PHE A 206 0.29 0.15 30.70
N GLY A 207 -0.09 0.64 31.89
CA GLY A 207 -0.86 1.89 32.03
C GLY A 207 -2.07 1.92 31.11
N SER A 208 -2.16 2.93 30.23
CA SER A 208 -3.25 3.06 29.26
C SER A 208 -3.27 1.98 28.15
N ARG A 209 -2.23 1.13 28.06
CA ARG A 209 -2.14 0.01 27.10
C ARG A 209 -2.69 -1.31 27.62
N ASN A 210 -3.32 -1.32 28.77
CA ASN A 210 -3.95 -2.54 29.34
C ASN A 210 -4.92 -3.20 28.34
N ARG A 211 -5.54 -2.43 27.45
CA ARG A 211 -6.41 -2.96 26.41
C ARG A 211 -5.73 -4.02 25.55
N PHE A 212 -4.45 -3.82 25.18
CA PHE A 212 -3.69 -4.82 24.43
C PHE A 212 -3.60 -6.18 25.15
N ALA A 213 -3.33 -6.16 26.45
CA ALA A 213 -3.27 -7.39 27.24
C ALA A 213 -4.63 -8.12 27.26
N PHE A 214 -5.73 -7.38 27.39
CA PHE A 214 -7.07 -7.96 27.39
C PHE A 214 -7.53 -8.47 26.02
N ASP A 215 -7.08 -7.84 24.92
CA ASP A 215 -7.42 -8.25 23.55
C ASP A 215 -6.63 -9.48 23.07
N THR A 216 -5.40 -9.70 23.58
CA THR A 216 -4.45 -10.63 22.93
C THR A 216 -3.82 -11.68 23.85
N CYS A 217 -3.80 -11.44 25.17
CA CYS A 217 -3.11 -12.35 26.10
C CYS A 217 -4.08 -13.39 26.71
N ALA A 218 -3.51 -14.53 27.14
CA ALA A 218 -4.23 -15.46 27.98
C ALA A 218 -4.45 -14.83 29.37
N LEU A 219 -5.70 -14.71 29.79
CA LEU A 219 -6.08 -14.12 31.07
C LEU A 219 -6.38 -15.18 32.11
N SER A 220 -6.05 -14.91 33.36
CA SER A 220 -6.47 -15.76 34.47
C SER A 220 -7.99 -15.72 34.64
N PRO A 221 -8.60 -16.78 35.18
CA PRO A 221 -10.02 -16.76 35.54
C PRO A 221 -10.42 -15.57 36.42
N ALA A 222 -9.56 -15.13 37.31
CA ALA A 222 -9.78 -14.00 38.20
C ALA A 222 -9.91 -12.68 37.39
N LEU A 223 -9.00 -12.45 36.45
CA LEU A 223 -9.05 -11.29 35.56
C LEU A 223 -10.27 -11.30 34.64
N VAL A 224 -10.64 -12.47 34.11
CA VAL A 224 -11.85 -12.62 33.30
C VAL A 224 -13.09 -12.24 34.11
N GLU A 225 -13.21 -12.71 35.35
CA GLU A 225 -14.33 -12.35 36.24
C GLU A 225 -14.32 -10.87 36.60
N GLN A 226 -13.15 -10.28 36.81
CA GLN A 226 -13.01 -8.83 37.01
C GLN A 226 -13.50 -8.04 35.80
N CYS A 227 -13.14 -8.44 34.59
CA CYS A 227 -13.64 -7.80 33.36
C CYS A 227 -15.18 -7.79 33.27
N PHE A 228 -15.82 -8.88 33.69
CA PHE A 228 -17.28 -8.94 33.76
C PHE A 228 -17.85 -8.04 34.87
N ALA A 229 -17.18 -7.96 36.00
CA ALA A 229 -17.59 -7.09 37.10
C ALA A 229 -17.48 -5.57 36.76
N ASP A 230 -16.42 -5.22 36.04
CA ASP A 230 -16.10 -3.84 35.66
C ASP A 230 -16.78 -3.41 34.34
N GLY A 231 -17.48 -4.32 33.65
CA GLY A 231 -18.11 -4.07 32.35
C GLY A 231 -17.13 -3.93 31.17
N THR A 232 -15.85 -4.29 31.36
CA THR A 232 -14.81 -4.23 30.30
C THR A 232 -14.76 -5.52 29.47
N VAL A 233 -15.91 -5.94 28.93
CA VAL A 233 -16.08 -7.24 28.27
C VAL A 233 -15.79 -7.26 26.77
N HIS A 234 -15.73 -6.10 26.09
CA HIS A 234 -15.46 -6.03 24.65
C HIS A 234 -14.10 -6.65 24.25
N PRO A 235 -12.99 -6.38 24.99
CA PRO A 235 -11.73 -7.05 24.72
C PRO A 235 -11.82 -8.58 24.82
N LEU A 236 -12.51 -9.10 25.84
CA LEU A 236 -12.71 -10.55 25.99
C LEU A 236 -13.44 -11.18 24.79
N ALA A 237 -14.40 -10.45 24.22
CA ALA A 237 -15.15 -10.98 23.07
C ALA A 237 -14.26 -11.16 21.82
N ARG A 238 -13.16 -10.43 21.70
CA ARG A 238 -12.20 -10.51 20.60
C ARG A 238 -11.02 -11.44 20.89
N ASN A 239 -10.70 -11.66 22.16
CA ASN A 239 -9.51 -12.39 22.56
C ASN A 239 -9.68 -13.90 22.27
N GLN A 240 -8.78 -14.45 21.44
CA GLN A 240 -8.78 -15.88 21.08
C GLN A 240 -8.51 -16.82 22.28
N HIS A 241 -7.92 -16.29 23.36
CA HIS A 241 -7.60 -17.05 24.57
C HIS A 241 -8.72 -16.99 25.62
N THR A 242 -9.84 -16.34 25.32
CA THR A 242 -11.00 -16.28 26.23
C THR A 242 -11.56 -17.69 26.47
N PRO A 243 -11.67 -18.14 27.72
CA PRO A 243 -12.13 -19.49 28.01
C PRO A 243 -13.59 -19.71 27.62
N ALA A 244 -13.94 -20.94 27.25
CA ALA A 244 -15.26 -21.31 26.71
C ALA A 244 -16.44 -20.87 27.59
N TYR A 245 -16.31 -20.92 28.92
CA TYR A 245 -17.37 -20.47 29.83
C TYR A 245 -17.62 -18.96 29.72
N ALA A 246 -16.55 -18.18 29.51
CA ALA A 246 -16.66 -16.73 29.33
C ALA A 246 -17.24 -16.42 27.94
N VAL A 247 -16.86 -17.16 26.89
CA VAL A 247 -17.48 -17.04 25.55
C VAL A 247 -18.99 -17.27 25.63
N ALA A 248 -19.42 -18.29 26.38
CA ALA A 248 -20.86 -18.55 26.58
C ALA A 248 -21.59 -17.40 27.32
N ARG A 249 -20.93 -16.72 28.24
CA ARG A 249 -21.48 -15.53 28.91
C ARG A 249 -21.55 -14.33 27.98
N LEU A 250 -20.52 -14.13 27.12
CA LEU A 250 -20.48 -13.05 26.13
C LEU A 250 -21.58 -13.23 25.08
N ALA A 251 -21.81 -14.47 24.62
CA ALA A 251 -22.87 -14.81 23.67
C ALA A 251 -24.29 -14.52 24.23
N ARG A 252 -24.47 -14.49 25.56
CA ARG A 252 -25.73 -14.20 26.26
C ARG A 252 -25.69 -12.86 27.00
N HIS A 253 -24.74 -11.97 26.68
CA HIS A 253 -24.60 -10.70 27.35
C HIS A 253 -25.83 -9.80 27.09
N HIS A 254 -26.20 -8.93 28.06
CA HIS A 254 -27.37 -8.05 27.92
C HIS A 254 -27.21 -7.01 26.80
N ALA A 255 -25.99 -6.52 26.55
CA ALA A 255 -25.68 -5.56 25.50
C ALA A 255 -25.51 -6.27 24.15
N ALA A 256 -26.25 -5.82 23.13
CA ALA A 256 -26.24 -6.43 21.80
C ALA A 256 -24.88 -6.36 21.13
N GLU A 257 -24.16 -5.24 21.28
CA GLU A 257 -22.81 -5.05 20.72
C GLU A 257 -21.80 -6.11 21.19
N VAL A 258 -21.93 -6.61 22.42
CA VAL A 258 -21.09 -7.70 22.93
C VAL A 258 -21.47 -9.04 22.29
N ARG A 259 -22.77 -9.28 22.13
CA ARG A 259 -23.28 -10.50 21.45
C ARG A 259 -22.89 -10.50 19.97
N VAL A 260 -22.88 -9.34 19.29
CA VAL A 260 -22.38 -9.18 17.92
C VAL A 260 -20.93 -9.68 17.82
N LEU A 261 -20.05 -9.23 18.73
CA LEU A 261 -18.65 -9.66 18.73
C LEU A 261 -18.49 -11.16 18.98
N ALA A 262 -19.35 -11.74 19.82
CA ALA A 262 -19.32 -13.17 20.09
C ALA A 262 -19.86 -14.01 18.91
N ALA A 263 -20.81 -13.48 18.14
CA ALA A 263 -21.55 -14.21 17.11
C ALA A 263 -20.70 -14.79 15.96
N THR A 264 -19.59 -14.13 15.64
CA THR A 264 -18.69 -14.56 14.54
C THR A 264 -17.47 -15.36 15.00
N ARG A 265 -17.31 -15.61 16.30
CA ARG A 265 -16.14 -16.32 16.84
C ARG A 265 -16.05 -17.78 16.30
N PRO A 266 -14.85 -18.23 15.86
CA PRO A 266 -14.65 -19.59 15.37
C PRO A 266 -14.81 -20.66 16.46
N ASP A 267 -14.55 -20.29 17.71
CA ASP A 267 -14.63 -21.16 18.89
C ASP A 267 -16.04 -21.18 19.54
N LEU A 268 -17.01 -20.52 18.91
CA LEU A 268 -18.40 -20.55 19.33
C LEU A 268 -18.98 -21.95 19.07
N GLY A 269 -19.43 -22.61 20.13
CA GLY A 269 -20.07 -23.94 20.00
C GLY A 269 -21.35 -23.88 19.16
N PRO A 270 -21.71 -24.97 18.47
CA PRO A 270 -22.86 -25.03 17.54
C PRO A 270 -24.20 -24.63 18.18
N ASP A 271 -24.40 -24.96 19.45
CA ASP A 271 -25.63 -24.61 20.17
C ASP A 271 -25.76 -23.10 20.39
N LEU A 272 -24.64 -22.43 20.78
CA LEU A 272 -24.58 -20.97 20.93
C LEU A 272 -24.73 -20.26 19.60
N ALA A 273 -24.09 -20.78 18.55
CA ALA A 273 -24.22 -20.23 17.20
C ALA A 273 -25.69 -20.28 16.74
N ALA A 274 -26.37 -21.40 16.94
CA ALA A 274 -27.79 -21.54 16.64
C ALA A 274 -28.69 -20.59 17.48
N GLU A 275 -28.40 -20.44 18.77
CA GLU A 275 -29.06 -19.47 19.64
C GLU A 275 -29.01 -18.05 19.12
N LEU A 276 -27.81 -17.59 18.69
CA LEU A 276 -27.60 -16.24 18.18
C LEU A 276 -28.24 -15.99 16.80
N THR A 277 -28.52 -17.01 15.99
CA THR A 277 -29.28 -16.82 14.75
C THR A 277 -30.74 -16.42 14.97
N THR A 278 -31.24 -16.59 16.18
CA THR A 278 -32.60 -16.23 16.62
C THR A 278 -32.63 -15.09 17.62
N ASP A 279 -31.51 -14.40 17.82
CA ASP A 279 -31.38 -13.26 18.75
C ASP A 279 -32.42 -12.17 18.46
N PRO A 280 -32.96 -11.48 19.47
CA PRO A 280 -33.89 -10.38 19.27
C PRO A 280 -33.29 -9.19 18.46
N ASP A 281 -31.98 -8.98 18.51
CA ASP A 281 -31.28 -7.94 17.80
C ASP A 281 -30.91 -8.34 16.36
N ASP A 282 -31.20 -7.45 15.39
CA ASP A 282 -31.00 -7.73 13.96
C ASP A 282 -29.50 -7.84 13.60
N ASP A 283 -28.65 -7.04 14.22
CA ASP A 283 -27.21 -7.06 13.97
C ASP A 283 -26.58 -8.33 14.51
N VAL A 284 -27.02 -8.80 15.68
CA VAL A 284 -26.57 -10.10 16.21
C VAL A 284 -26.95 -11.23 15.27
N ARG A 285 -28.23 -11.29 14.79
CA ARG A 285 -28.69 -12.31 13.84
C ARG A 285 -27.89 -12.28 12.56
N ARG A 286 -27.62 -11.07 12.03
CA ARG A 286 -26.82 -10.90 10.82
C ARG A 286 -25.39 -11.44 11.00
N HIS A 287 -24.70 -11.09 12.09
CA HIS A 287 -23.34 -11.56 12.36
C HIS A 287 -23.31 -13.06 12.67
N ALA A 288 -24.32 -13.62 13.32
CA ALA A 288 -24.42 -15.06 13.54
C ALA A 288 -24.51 -15.86 12.21
N ARG A 289 -25.11 -15.28 11.16
CA ARG A 289 -25.14 -15.89 9.82
C ARG A 289 -23.77 -15.91 9.13
N LEU A 290 -22.86 -15.02 9.50
CA LEU A 290 -21.48 -15.03 9.02
C LEU A 290 -20.68 -16.21 9.58
N HIS A 291 -21.12 -16.79 10.71
CA HIS A 291 -20.43 -17.88 11.40
C HIS A 291 -20.21 -19.14 10.52
N PRO A 292 -21.09 -19.56 9.61
CA PRO A 292 -20.86 -20.70 8.72
C PRO A 292 -19.61 -20.52 7.83
N PHE A 293 -19.22 -19.28 7.54
CA PHE A 293 -18.04 -18.92 6.73
C PHE A 293 -16.80 -18.69 7.57
N SER A 294 -16.95 -18.43 8.88
CA SER A 294 -15.85 -18.26 9.81
C SER A 294 -15.51 -19.60 10.46
N ARG A 295 -14.39 -20.20 10.06
CA ARG A 295 -13.95 -21.52 10.55
C ARG A 295 -12.63 -21.45 11.31
N THR A 296 -11.86 -20.37 11.11
CA THR A 296 -10.56 -20.17 11.71
C THR A 296 -10.46 -18.77 12.28
N TRP A 297 -9.48 -18.55 13.17
CA TRP A 297 -9.20 -17.21 13.68
C TRP A 297 -8.77 -16.25 12.58
N THR A 298 -8.13 -16.72 11.52
CA THR A 298 -7.76 -15.90 10.36
C THR A 298 -8.98 -15.40 9.60
N GLU A 299 -9.99 -16.25 9.40
CA GLU A 299 -11.27 -15.86 8.79
C GLU A 299 -12.03 -14.87 9.68
N TYR A 300 -12.07 -15.11 11.00
CA TYR A 300 -12.62 -14.19 11.98
C TYR A 300 -11.97 -12.80 11.90
N GLU A 301 -10.65 -12.73 11.97
CA GLU A 301 -9.90 -11.47 11.87
C GLU A 301 -10.14 -10.77 10.53
N THR A 302 -10.29 -11.55 9.45
CA THR A 302 -10.60 -11.02 8.11
C THR A 302 -11.96 -10.32 8.11
N ILE A 303 -12.99 -10.97 8.66
CA ILE A 303 -14.34 -10.42 8.76
C ILE A 303 -14.35 -9.17 9.63
N HIS A 304 -13.74 -9.23 10.82
CA HIS A 304 -13.72 -8.11 11.75
C HIS A 304 -12.98 -6.90 11.21
N ARG A 305 -11.90 -7.10 10.49
CA ARG A 305 -11.16 -6.01 9.87
C ARG A 305 -12.02 -5.20 8.90
N ILE A 306 -12.92 -5.85 8.17
CA ILE A 306 -13.87 -5.17 7.28
C ILE A 306 -14.99 -4.49 8.05
N ILE A 307 -15.49 -5.12 9.11
CA ILE A 307 -16.57 -4.55 9.95
C ILE A 307 -16.10 -3.32 10.70
N ASP A 308 -14.94 -3.38 11.33
CA ASP A 308 -14.42 -2.30 12.20
C ASP A 308 -14.05 -1.04 11.41
N HIS A 309 -13.73 -1.17 10.15
CA HIS A 309 -13.25 -0.08 9.32
C HIS A 309 -14.26 0.48 8.32
N GLY A 310 -15.53 0.19 8.42
CA GLY A 310 -16.61 0.79 7.64
C GLY A 310 -16.31 1.22 6.18
N PRO A 311 -17.29 1.55 5.38
CA PRO A 311 -17.09 1.85 3.96
C PRO A 311 -16.24 3.11 3.70
N ASP A 312 -16.30 4.08 4.60
CA ASP A 312 -15.64 5.40 4.44
C ASP A 312 -14.27 5.48 5.12
N CYS A 313 -13.77 4.39 5.68
CA CYS A 313 -12.48 4.40 6.34
C CYS A 313 -11.33 4.47 5.35
N THR A 314 -10.63 5.59 5.33
CA THR A 314 -9.38 5.81 4.56
C THR A 314 -8.15 5.34 5.30
N CYS A 315 -8.32 4.72 6.46
CA CYS A 315 -7.24 4.26 7.30
C CYS A 315 -6.40 3.17 6.59
N PRO A 316 -5.06 3.23 6.69
CA PRO A 316 -4.18 2.26 6.03
C PRO A 316 -4.38 0.81 6.49
N ILE A 317 -5.11 0.59 7.58
CA ILE A 317 -5.44 -0.74 8.12
C ILE A 317 -6.60 -1.40 7.34
N THR A 318 -7.35 -0.64 6.51
CA THR A 318 -8.31 -1.17 5.54
C THR A 318 -7.65 -1.78 4.31
N GLU A 319 -6.33 -1.95 4.36
CA GLU A 319 -5.64 -2.59 3.27
C GLU A 319 -6.18 -3.97 3.00
N PRO A 320 -6.45 -4.20 1.72
CA PRO A 320 -6.86 -5.50 1.28
C PRO A 320 -5.78 -6.51 1.59
N PHE A 321 -6.20 -7.74 1.69
CA PHE A 321 -5.31 -8.87 1.57
C PHE A 321 -4.61 -8.78 0.22
N THR A 322 -3.46 -8.12 0.16
CA THR A 322 -2.57 -8.31 -0.97
C THR A 322 -2.14 -9.76 -0.90
N GLY A 323 -2.36 -10.50 -1.98
CA GLY A 323 -2.09 -11.94 -2.04
C GLY A 323 -0.65 -12.34 -1.69
N SER A 324 0.25 -11.36 -1.54
CA SER A 324 1.62 -11.55 -1.04
C SER A 324 1.71 -11.81 0.47
N ASN A 325 0.68 -11.44 1.26
CA ASN A 325 0.70 -11.59 2.72
C ASN A 325 -0.10 -12.81 3.22
N LEU A 326 -0.86 -13.45 2.34
CA LEU A 326 -1.61 -14.65 2.65
C LEU A 326 -0.93 -15.85 2.00
N GLU A 327 -0.06 -16.52 2.72
CA GLU A 327 0.32 -17.87 2.32
C GLU A 327 -0.88 -18.81 2.43
N PRO A 328 -1.09 -19.70 1.45
CA PRO A 328 -2.24 -20.61 1.45
C PRO A 328 -2.38 -21.47 2.71
N ALA A 329 -1.28 -21.65 3.44
CA ALA A 329 -1.26 -22.47 4.66
C ALA A 329 -1.78 -21.75 5.92
N VAL A 330 -2.08 -20.45 5.89
CA VAL A 330 -2.43 -19.67 7.09
C VAL A 330 -3.54 -18.65 6.85
N GLY A 331 -3.81 -18.30 5.60
CA GLY A 331 -4.95 -17.47 5.21
C GLY A 331 -6.23 -18.28 5.01
N PRO A 332 -7.38 -17.63 4.83
CA PRO A 332 -8.58 -18.29 4.38
C PRO A 332 -8.36 -19.00 3.05
N SER A 333 -9.01 -20.14 2.86
CA SER A 333 -8.85 -20.94 1.64
C SER A 333 -9.43 -20.24 0.41
N PRO A 334 -8.95 -20.55 -0.82
CA PRO A 334 -9.59 -20.09 -2.05
C PRO A 334 -11.08 -20.40 -2.12
N ASP A 335 -11.50 -21.59 -1.63
CA ASP A 335 -12.90 -21.99 -1.59
C ASP A 335 -13.73 -21.12 -0.65
N TRP A 336 -13.15 -20.66 0.46
CA TRP A 336 -13.80 -19.73 1.37
C TRP A 336 -14.06 -18.38 0.69
N PHE A 337 -13.08 -17.83 -0.02
CA PHE A 337 -13.25 -16.58 -0.77
C PHE A 337 -14.28 -16.72 -1.91
N ALA A 338 -14.29 -17.87 -2.59
CA ALA A 338 -15.29 -18.15 -3.63
C ALA A 338 -16.72 -18.23 -3.02
N ALA A 339 -16.87 -18.84 -1.84
CA ALA A 339 -18.13 -18.86 -1.11
C ALA A 339 -18.55 -17.46 -0.64
N CYS A 340 -17.60 -16.65 -0.17
CA CYS A 340 -17.86 -15.25 0.18
C CYS A 340 -18.36 -14.43 -1.03
N ALA A 341 -17.82 -14.67 -2.23
CA ALA A 341 -18.18 -13.93 -3.43
C ALA A 341 -19.64 -14.09 -3.86
N VAL A 342 -20.25 -15.21 -3.51
CA VAL A 342 -21.67 -15.51 -3.84
C VAL A 342 -22.61 -15.40 -2.63
N SER A 343 -22.12 -14.87 -1.52
CA SER A 343 -22.90 -14.73 -0.29
C SER A 343 -24.00 -13.68 -0.42
N GLU A 344 -25.13 -13.87 0.25
CA GLU A 344 -26.15 -12.85 0.41
C GLU A 344 -25.65 -11.65 1.26
N GLU A 345 -24.63 -11.86 2.11
CA GLU A 345 -24.10 -10.85 3.00
C GLU A 345 -23.06 -9.96 2.29
N PRO A 346 -23.32 -8.65 2.12
CA PRO A 346 -22.42 -7.72 1.43
C PRO A 346 -20.99 -7.70 2.02
N ILE A 347 -20.86 -7.82 3.33
CA ILE A 347 -19.55 -7.83 4.02
C ILE A 347 -18.66 -8.95 3.48
N LEU A 348 -19.19 -10.14 3.28
CA LEU A 348 -18.44 -11.28 2.73
C LEU A 348 -18.08 -11.04 1.27
N ARG A 349 -18.99 -10.47 0.47
CA ARG A 349 -18.69 -10.11 -0.93
C ARG A 349 -17.62 -9.01 -1.02
N ARG A 350 -17.61 -8.02 -0.09
CA ARG A 350 -16.53 -7.01 0.02
C ARG A 350 -15.18 -7.64 0.29
N ILE A 351 -15.13 -8.65 1.17
CA ILE A 351 -13.92 -9.42 1.45
C ILE A 351 -13.43 -10.12 0.18
N ALA A 352 -14.32 -10.86 -0.49
CA ALA A 352 -14.00 -11.58 -1.72
C ALA A 352 -13.49 -10.65 -2.82
N ALA A 353 -14.13 -9.47 -3.01
CA ALA A 353 -13.72 -8.45 -3.98
C ALA A 353 -12.28 -7.94 -3.76
N SER A 354 -11.78 -8.03 -2.53
CA SER A 354 -10.42 -7.64 -2.18
C SER A 354 -9.38 -8.74 -2.43
N TRP A 355 -9.79 -9.97 -2.71
CA TRP A 355 -8.87 -11.09 -2.89
C TRP A 355 -8.49 -11.31 -4.36
N PRO A 356 -7.20 -11.18 -4.73
CA PRO A 356 -6.75 -11.19 -6.12
C PRO A 356 -6.85 -12.57 -6.81
N GLY A 357 -7.10 -13.64 -6.06
CA GLY A 357 -7.19 -15.02 -6.56
C GLY A 357 -8.58 -15.46 -7.02
N LEU A 358 -9.58 -14.57 -7.10
CA LEU A 358 -10.89 -14.90 -7.62
C LEU A 358 -10.86 -15.30 -9.10
N SER A 359 -11.76 -16.21 -9.47
CA SER A 359 -11.97 -16.53 -10.88
C SER A 359 -12.56 -15.36 -11.66
N ALA A 360 -12.29 -15.29 -12.96
CA ALA A 360 -12.80 -14.23 -13.83
C ALA A 360 -14.35 -14.14 -13.83
N GLU A 361 -15.05 -15.27 -13.64
CA GLU A 361 -16.50 -15.29 -13.57
C GLU A 361 -17.02 -14.63 -12.29
N LEU A 362 -16.40 -14.90 -11.15
CA LEU A 362 -16.77 -14.25 -9.90
C LEU A 362 -16.45 -12.74 -9.93
N VAL A 363 -15.30 -12.36 -10.50
CA VAL A 363 -14.96 -10.96 -10.73
C VAL A 363 -16.02 -10.24 -11.57
N LYS A 364 -16.50 -10.88 -12.65
CA LYS A 364 -17.56 -10.33 -13.50
C LYS A 364 -18.88 -10.16 -12.75
N THR A 365 -19.20 -11.10 -11.85
CA THR A 365 -20.40 -11.00 -11.01
C THR A 365 -20.27 -9.84 -10.02
N LEU A 366 -19.15 -9.75 -9.29
CA LEU A 366 -18.90 -8.68 -8.32
C LEU A 366 -18.75 -7.28 -8.98
N ALA A 367 -18.37 -7.23 -10.25
CA ALA A 367 -18.34 -5.99 -11.03
C ALA A 367 -19.74 -5.37 -11.27
N GLN A 368 -20.78 -6.14 -11.11
CA GLN A 368 -22.18 -5.75 -11.23
C GLN A 368 -22.94 -5.79 -9.89
N ASP A 369 -22.21 -5.89 -8.77
CA ASP A 369 -22.80 -5.96 -7.46
C ASP A 369 -23.60 -4.70 -7.13
N ASP A 370 -24.75 -4.84 -6.49
CA ASP A 370 -25.57 -3.72 -6.04
C ASP A 370 -24.88 -2.89 -4.94
N ASP A 371 -24.01 -3.54 -4.15
CA ASP A 371 -23.22 -2.86 -3.12
C ASP A 371 -22.04 -2.10 -3.75
N GLU A 372 -22.07 -0.77 -3.62
CA GLU A 372 -21.03 0.11 -4.17
C GLU A 372 -19.64 -0.21 -3.60
N GLU A 373 -19.55 -0.53 -2.32
CA GLU A 373 -18.27 -0.85 -1.67
C GLU A 373 -17.65 -2.13 -2.21
N VAL A 374 -18.47 -3.11 -2.64
CA VAL A 374 -17.97 -4.30 -3.35
C VAL A 374 -17.28 -3.89 -4.64
N ARG A 375 -17.91 -3.00 -5.43
CA ARG A 375 -17.33 -2.53 -6.70
C ARG A 375 -16.08 -1.68 -6.49
N ILE A 376 -16.05 -0.81 -5.46
CA ILE A 376 -14.85 -0.03 -5.09
C ILE A 376 -13.71 -0.94 -4.71
N ARG A 377 -13.95 -1.93 -3.86
CA ARG A 377 -12.92 -2.89 -3.45
C ARG A 377 -12.40 -3.69 -4.63
N LEU A 378 -13.30 -4.15 -5.50
CA LEU A 378 -12.90 -4.84 -6.73
C LEU A 378 -11.99 -3.96 -7.60
N ALA A 379 -12.38 -2.71 -7.86
CA ALA A 379 -11.61 -1.77 -8.65
C ALA A 379 -10.22 -1.51 -8.07
N CYS A 380 -10.14 -1.31 -6.75
CA CYS A 380 -8.89 -0.94 -6.10
C CYS A 380 -7.92 -2.11 -5.87
N HIS A 381 -8.43 -3.35 -5.86
CA HIS A 381 -7.67 -4.47 -5.29
C HIS A 381 -7.52 -5.67 -6.21
N HIS A 382 -8.42 -5.83 -7.18
CA HIS A 382 -8.40 -7.03 -7.99
C HIS A 382 -7.70 -6.80 -9.34
N PRO A 383 -6.69 -7.62 -9.73
CA PRO A 383 -5.92 -7.41 -10.97
C PRO A 383 -6.76 -7.57 -12.25
N LEU A 384 -7.88 -8.32 -12.17
CA LEU A 384 -8.82 -8.53 -13.27
C LEU A 384 -10.04 -7.60 -13.20
N ALA A 385 -10.00 -6.54 -12.40
CA ALA A 385 -11.10 -5.58 -12.34
C ALA A 385 -11.40 -5.01 -13.72
N PRO A 386 -12.67 -5.04 -14.18
CA PRO A 386 -13.02 -4.55 -15.51
C PRO A 386 -12.75 -3.04 -15.65
N PRO A 387 -12.23 -2.57 -16.81
CA PRO A 387 -11.87 -1.16 -17.02
C PRO A 387 -13.03 -0.18 -16.75
N HIS A 388 -14.26 -0.56 -17.03
CA HIS A 388 -15.42 0.30 -16.79
C HIS A 388 -15.67 0.52 -15.28
N VAL A 389 -15.41 -0.49 -14.42
CA VAL A 389 -15.56 -0.35 -12.97
C VAL A 389 -14.48 0.58 -12.42
N LEU A 390 -13.23 0.46 -12.92
CA LEU A 390 -12.14 1.38 -12.57
C LEU A 390 -12.49 2.83 -12.91
N LEU A 391 -13.06 3.05 -14.10
CA LEU A 391 -13.45 4.38 -14.54
C LEU A 391 -14.63 4.94 -13.74
N ASP A 392 -15.63 4.12 -13.44
CA ASP A 392 -16.78 4.50 -12.61
C ASP A 392 -16.33 4.94 -11.20
N VAL A 393 -15.45 4.16 -10.57
CA VAL A 393 -14.88 4.52 -9.25
C VAL A 393 -14.01 5.78 -9.35
N PHE A 394 -13.24 5.97 -10.42
CA PHE A 394 -12.48 7.21 -10.63
C PHE A 394 -13.38 8.44 -10.68
N VAL A 395 -14.52 8.34 -11.37
CA VAL A 395 -15.49 9.45 -11.50
C VAL A 395 -16.17 9.73 -10.17
N THR A 396 -16.62 8.68 -9.46
CA THR A 396 -17.47 8.81 -8.27
C THR A 396 -16.69 9.02 -6.96
N ARG A 397 -15.40 8.60 -6.91
CA ARG A 397 -14.58 8.58 -5.69
C ARG A 397 -13.22 9.29 -5.86
N PRO A 398 -13.18 10.61 -5.66
CA PRO A 398 -11.94 11.41 -5.82
C PRO A 398 -10.76 10.93 -4.98
N ASP A 399 -11.01 10.45 -3.78
CA ASP A 399 -10.00 9.93 -2.83
C ASP A 399 -9.27 8.67 -3.34
N HIS A 400 -9.84 7.95 -4.30
CA HIS A 400 -9.25 6.73 -4.89
C HIS A 400 -8.47 7.00 -6.19
N ARG A 401 -8.63 8.18 -6.81
CA ARG A 401 -8.02 8.54 -8.10
C ARG A 401 -6.51 8.33 -8.16
N PRO A 402 -5.72 8.81 -7.19
CA PRO A 402 -4.26 8.65 -7.24
C PRO A 402 -3.85 7.17 -7.32
N HIS A 403 -4.58 6.30 -6.61
CA HIS A 403 -4.32 4.86 -6.64
C HIS A 403 -4.74 4.24 -7.97
N LEU A 404 -5.95 4.52 -8.45
CA LEU A 404 -6.49 3.95 -9.69
C LEU A 404 -5.60 4.25 -10.90
N LEU A 405 -5.03 5.46 -10.98
CA LEU A 405 -4.11 5.86 -12.04
C LEU A 405 -2.81 5.03 -12.08
N THR A 406 -2.44 4.40 -10.98
CA THR A 406 -1.25 3.53 -10.91
C THR A 406 -1.53 2.10 -11.40
N LEU A 407 -2.79 1.72 -11.54
CA LEU A 407 -3.17 0.35 -11.91
C LEU A 407 -2.92 0.09 -13.41
N PRO A 408 -2.26 -1.01 -13.78
CA PRO A 408 -2.05 -1.36 -15.20
C PRO A 408 -3.36 -1.53 -15.97
N ALA A 409 -4.42 -2.02 -15.31
CA ALA A 409 -5.74 -2.23 -15.90
C ALA A 409 -6.56 -0.95 -16.05
N PHE A 410 -6.09 0.20 -15.55
CA PHE A 410 -6.81 1.46 -15.68
C PHE A 410 -6.91 1.88 -17.16
N PRO A 411 -8.11 2.20 -17.69
CA PRO A 411 -8.30 2.46 -19.11
C PRO A 411 -7.53 3.70 -19.57
N ARG A 412 -6.71 3.53 -20.61
CA ARG A 412 -5.96 4.62 -21.25
C ARG A 412 -6.69 5.25 -22.42
N THR A 413 -7.77 4.64 -22.89
CA THR A 413 -8.62 5.07 -24.01
C THR A 413 -10.10 4.86 -23.67
N GLY A 414 -11.01 5.43 -24.48
CA GLY A 414 -12.46 5.31 -24.27
C GLY A 414 -13.02 6.27 -23.22
N ARG A 415 -12.25 7.31 -22.84
CA ARG A 415 -12.60 8.30 -21.80
C ARG A 415 -13.12 9.62 -22.39
N ALA A 416 -13.02 9.81 -23.72
CA ALA A 416 -13.37 11.06 -24.40
C ALA A 416 -14.79 11.57 -24.11
N HIS A 417 -15.75 10.65 -23.82
CA HIS A 417 -17.13 11.01 -23.48
C HIS A 417 -17.25 11.78 -22.14
N LEU A 418 -16.23 11.77 -21.30
CA LEU A 418 -16.19 12.47 -20.01
C LEU A 418 -15.72 13.93 -20.13
N ILE A 419 -15.41 14.43 -21.34
CA ILE A 419 -14.84 15.78 -21.53
C ILE A 419 -15.76 16.91 -21.04
N GLY A 420 -17.08 16.67 -20.99
CA GLY A 420 -18.08 17.62 -20.48
C GLY A 420 -18.33 17.50 -18.96
N HIS A 421 -17.57 16.72 -18.22
CA HIS A 421 -17.82 16.51 -16.79
C HIS A 421 -17.58 17.78 -15.96
N ALA A 422 -18.34 17.97 -14.88
CA ALA A 422 -18.20 19.15 -14.02
C ALA A 422 -16.84 19.20 -13.29
N ASP A 423 -16.33 18.04 -12.87
CA ASP A 423 -15.06 17.90 -12.17
C ASP A 423 -13.88 18.04 -13.15
N PRO A 424 -12.95 18.99 -12.93
CA PRO A 424 -11.81 19.22 -13.83
C PRO A 424 -10.82 18.04 -13.89
N GLU A 425 -10.64 17.26 -12.83
CA GLU A 425 -9.77 16.09 -12.87
C GLU A 425 -10.33 15.02 -13.82
N VAL A 426 -11.65 14.85 -13.85
CA VAL A 426 -12.31 13.93 -14.78
C VAL A 426 -12.20 14.44 -16.22
N ARG A 427 -12.35 15.78 -16.44
CA ARG A 427 -12.11 16.37 -17.75
C ARG A 427 -10.65 16.24 -18.19
N ALA A 428 -9.68 16.44 -17.29
CA ALA A 428 -8.27 16.27 -17.59
C ALA A 428 -7.97 14.84 -18.05
N LEU A 429 -8.51 13.83 -17.33
CA LEU A 429 -8.41 12.43 -17.73
C LEU A 429 -8.99 12.18 -19.14
N ALA A 430 -10.11 12.80 -19.46
CA ALA A 430 -10.74 12.70 -20.79
C ALA A 430 -9.93 13.43 -21.86
N ALA A 431 -9.32 14.57 -21.51
CA ALA A 431 -8.51 15.39 -22.42
C ALA A 431 -7.25 14.67 -22.93
N GLU A 432 -6.73 13.69 -22.17
CA GLU A 432 -5.62 12.82 -22.58
C GLU A 432 -6.02 11.72 -23.59
N ASP A 433 -7.33 11.47 -23.79
CA ASP A 433 -7.78 10.35 -24.63
C ASP A 433 -7.41 10.58 -26.12
N PRO A 434 -6.62 9.67 -26.73
CA PRO A 434 -6.26 9.80 -28.15
C PRO A 434 -7.45 9.84 -29.11
N ALA A 435 -8.61 9.32 -28.68
CA ALA A 435 -9.84 9.33 -29.46
C ALA A 435 -10.56 10.69 -29.46
N LEU A 436 -10.10 11.65 -28.62
CA LEU A 436 -10.68 12.99 -28.59
C LEU A 436 -10.17 13.81 -29.79
N PRO A 437 -11.03 14.20 -30.76
CA PRO A 437 -10.57 14.83 -32.00
C PRO A 437 -10.13 16.29 -31.81
N ASP A 438 -10.66 16.96 -30.78
CA ASP A 438 -10.42 18.38 -30.51
C ASP A 438 -10.17 18.58 -29.00
N PRO A 439 -8.93 18.34 -28.54
CA PRO A 439 -8.57 18.53 -27.15
C PRO A 439 -8.73 19.98 -26.68
N PRO A 440 -9.34 20.25 -25.50
CA PRO A 440 -9.70 21.62 -25.06
C PRO A 440 -8.48 22.36 -24.47
N VAL A 441 -7.55 22.80 -25.33
CA VAL A 441 -6.34 23.52 -24.94
C VAL A 441 -6.60 24.92 -24.35
N GLU A 442 -7.85 25.41 -24.42
CA GLU A 442 -8.32 26.68 -23.85
C GLU A 442 -9.27 26.49 -22.65
N ASP A 443 -9.34 25.27 -22.05
CA ASP A 443 -10.17 25.06 -20.85
C ASP A 443 -9.78 26.05 -19.73
N LEU A 444 -10.73 26.38 -18.86
CA LEU A 444 -10.53 27.28 -17.73
C LEU A 444 -9.57 26.69 -16.68
N ASP A 445 -9.55 25.37 -16.56
CA ASP A 445 -8.70 24.66 -15.62
C ASP A 445 -7.31 24.35 -16.18
N ASP A 446 -6.28 24.60 -15.39
CA ASP A 446 -4.88 24.42 -15.79
C ASP A 446 -4.53 22.95 -16.07
N ALA A 447 -5.02 22.02 -15.25
CA ALA A 447 -4.74 20.60 -15.42
C ALA A 447 -5.39 20.06 -16.71
N VAL A 448 -6.60 20.53 -17.04
CA VAL A 448 -7.28 20.17 -18.30
C VAL A 448 -6.51 20.69 -19.50
N ARG A 449 -6.01 21.94 -19.47
CA ARG A 449 -5.19 22.50 -20.55
C ARG A 449 -3.90 21.72 -20.75
N GLN A 450 -3.19 21.38 -19.66
CA GLN A 450 -1.97 20.58 -19.73
C GLN A 450 -2.23 19.19 -20.31
N ALA A 451 -3.28 18.52 -19.85
CA ALA A 451 -3.69 17.22 -20.35
C ALA A 451 -4.08 17.28 -21.85
N ALA A 452 -4.81 18.32 -22.26
CA ALA A 452 -5.17 18.56 -23.66
C ALA A 452 -3.92 18.81 -24.53
N ALA A 453 -2.96 19.59 -24.04
CA ALA A 453 -1.70 19.83 -24.75
C ALA A 453 -0.82 18.58 -24.88
N ALA A 454 -0.93 17.63 -23.93
CA ALA A 454 -0.27 16.33 -23.98
C ALA A 454 -0.97 15.32 -24.89
N ASN A 455 -2.16 15.63 -25.43
CA ASN A 455 -2.92 14.68 -26.23
C ASN A 455 -2.23 14.39 -27.59
N PRO A 456 -1.99 13.10 -27.93
CA PRO A 456 -1.32 12.71 -29.16
C PRO A 456 -2.10 13.02 -30.44
N SER A 457 -3.42 13.34 -30.37
CA SER A 457 -4.22 13.73 -31.52
C SER A 457 -3.89 15.13 -32.08
N LEU A 458 -3.16 15.95 -31.30
CA LEU A 458 -2.76 17.28 -31.73
C LEU A 458 -1.77 17.24 -32.90
N ALA A 459 -2.00 18.09 -33.91
CA ALA A 459 -1.09 18.20 -35.04
C ALA A 459 0.29 18.74 -34.57
N PRO A 460 1.42 18.25 -35.11
CA PRO A 460 2.75 18.70 -34.75
C PRO A 460 2.97 20.22 -34.86
N GLY A 461 2.29 20.88 -35.83
CA GLY A 461 2.36 22.34 -36.00
C GLY A 461 1.69 23.12 -34.85
N ALA A 462 0.67 22.57 -34.21
CA ALA A 462 0.04 23.19 -33.04
C ALA A 462 0.94 23.14 -31.81
N LEU A 463 1.78 22.10 -31.66
CA LEU A 463 2.68 21.93 -30.51
C LEU A 463 3.68 23.06 -30.36
N GLU A 464 4.19 23.63 -31.47
CA GLU A 464 5.16 24.74 -31.41
C GLU A 464 4.55 26.01 -30.76
N ALA A 465 3.29 26.30 -31.03
CA ALA A 465 2.58 27.41 -30.38
C ALA A 465 2.36 27.12 -28.88
N LEU A 466 1.92 25.91 -28.55
CA LEU A 466 1.65 25.48 -27.18
C LEU A 466 2.92 25.41 -26.31
N LEU A 467 4.09 25.10 -26.88
CA LEU A 467 5.39 25.13 -26.19
C LEU A 467 5.79 26.55 -25.77
N THR A 468 5.26 27.59 -26.36
CA THR A 468 5.59 28.99 -26.05
C THR A 468 4.63 29.63 -25.06
N ASP A 469 3.47 29.04 -24.81
CA ASP A 469 2.50 29.49 -23.81
C ASP A 469 2.74 28.79 -22.46
N PRO A 470 3.06 29.52 -21.37
CA PRO A 470 3.27 28.94 -20.05
C PRO A 470 2.10 28.09 -19.54
N ARG A 471 0.87 28.34 -20.03
CA ARG A 471 -0.34 27.59 -19.61
C ARG A 471 -0.41 26.18 -20.19
N THR A 472 0.34 25.88 -21.27
CA THR A 472 0.29 24.61 -22.02
C THR A 472 1.65 23.99 -22.28
N ALA A 473 2.76 24.73 -21.97
CA ALA A 473 4.12 24.34 -22.33
C ALA A 473 4.55 23.00 -21.72
N GLU A 474 4.14 22.68 -20.48
CA GLU A 474 4.44 21.41 -19.84
C GLU A 474 3.75 20.26 -20.57
N GLY A 475 2.45 20.37 -20.82
CA GLY A 475 1.70 19.37 -21.55
C GLY A 475 2.21 19.19 -22.99
N ALA A 476 2.49 20.27 -23.71
CA ALA A 476 3.06 20.21 -25.05
C ALA A 476 4.42 19.51 -25.10
N ALA A 477 5.26 19.72 -24.09
CA ALA A 477 6.53 19.00 -23.94
C ALA A 477 6.35 17.53 -23.55
N ALA A 478 5.26 17.19 -22.87
CA ALA A 478 4.87 15.82 -22.53
C ALA A 478 4.16 15.09 -23.69
N ASN A 479 3.81 15.79 -24.75
CA ASN A 479 3.08 15.21 -25.88
C ASN A 479 3.93 14.16 -26.62
N PRO A 480 3.45 12.91 -26.81
CA PRO A 480 4.22 11.85 -27.48
C PRO A 480 4.47 12.14 -28.98
N ALA A 481 3.71 13.05 -29.59
CA ALA A 481 3.94 13.49 -30.97
C ALA A 481 5.08 14.52 -31.10
N LEU A 482 5.66 14.99 -29.97
CA LEU A 482 6.79 15.92 -30.01
C LEU A 482 8.05 15.24 -30.61
N PRO A 483 8.65 15.76 -31.70
CA PRO A 483 9.81 15.13 -32.32
C PRO A 483 11.02 15.06 -31.37
N VAL A 484 11.75 13.95 -31.40
CA VAL A 484 12.93 13.70 -30.55
C VAL A 484 13.99 14.80 -30.74
N GLN A 485 14.22 15.26 -31.98
CA GLN A 485 15.11 16.38 -32.28
C GLN A 485 14.71 17.66 -31.56
N ARG A 486 13.38 17.86 -31.41
CA ARG A 486 12.86 19.02 -30.67
C ARG A 486 13.07 18.89 -29.18
N MET A 487 12.92 17.69 -28.64
CA MET A 487 13.25 17.41 -27.22
C MET A 487 14.73 17.75 -26.94
N HIS A 488 15.65 17.29 -27.79
CA HIS A 488 17.09 17.63 -27.66
C HIS A 488 17.33 19.14 -27.74
N ALA A 489 16.72 19.84 -28.70
CA ALA A 489 16.86 21.28 -28.84
C ALA A 489 16.36 22.07 -27.61
N LEU A 490 15.24 21.62 -27.00
CA LEU A 490 14.75 22.20 -25.75
C LEU A 490 15.72 21.94 -24.59
N LEU A 491 16.24 20.70 -24.47
CA LEU A 491 17.25 20.38 -23.45
C LEU A 491 18.54 21.16 -23.62
N ASP A 492 19.02 21.35 -24.85
CA ASP A 492 20.21 22.16 -25.12
C ASP A 492 20.04 23.61 -24.65
N ARG A 493 18.88 24.19 -24.88
CA ARG A 493 18.54 25.53 -24.38
C ARG A 493 18.44 25.59 -22.86
N CYS A 494 17.90 24.51 -22.24
CA CYS A 494 17.69 24.46 -20.80
C CYS A 494 18.97 24.15 -20.01
N LEU A 495 19.82 23.27 -20.50
CA LEU A 495 20.98 22.74 -19.75
C LEU A 495 22.25 23.55 -20.03
N ASN A 496 22.42 24.10 -21.25
CA ASN A 496 23.62 24.88 -21.65
C ASN A 496 23.47 26.38 -21.40
N GLY A 497 22.25 26.88 -21.20
CA GLY A 497 21.97 28.31 -20.98
C GLY A 497 22.40 28.89 -19.61
N THR A 498 22.91 28.05 -18.70
CA THR A 498 23.36 28.45 -17.35
C THR A 498 24.85 28.84 -17.28
N ALA A 499 25.61 28.71 -18.37
CA ALA A 499 26.97 29.22 -18.46
C ALA A 499 26.94 30.71 -18.72
N THR A 500 26.68 31.51 -17.70
CA THR A 500 27.12 32.93 -17.71
C THR A 500 28.65 32.95 -17.77
N PRO A 501 29.29 33.55 -18.76
CA PRO A 501 30.73 33.69 -18.73
C PRO A 501 31.09 34.52 -17.49
N SER A 502 31.79 33.89 -16.54
CA SER A 502 32.46 34.62 -15.45
C SER A 502 33.31 35.68 -16.07
N GLY A 503 32.84 36.94 -15.99
CA GLY A 503 33.55 38.08 -16.48
C GLY A 503 34.92 38.10 -15.84
N ALA A 504 35.94 37.98 -16.68
CA ALA A 504 37.31 38.32 -16.35
C ALA A 504 37.33 39.79 -15.90
N VAL A 505 37.35 40.00 -14.58
CA VAL A 505 37.80 41.29 -14.06
C VAL A 505 39.32 41.25 -14.07
N GLN A 506 39.89 41.78 -15.15
CA GLN A 506 41.24 42.31 -15.13
C GLN A 506 41.27 43.53 -14.19
N ARG A 507 42.00 43.38 -13.07
CA ARG A 507 42.98 44.40 -12.58
C ARG A 507 43.83 43.78 -11.48
#